data_a0d687699cefff5ef8810c5264589cdb
#
_entry.id   a0d687699cefff5ef8810c5264589cdb
#
_cell.length_a   1.000
_cell.length_b   1.000
_cell.length_c   1.000
_cell.angle_alpha   90.00
_cell.angle_beta   90.00
_cell.angle_gamma   90.00
#
_symmetry.space_group_name_H-M   'P 1'
#
loop_
_entity.id
_entity.type
_entity.pdbx_description
1 polymer ?
#
loop_
_entity_poly.entity_id
_entity_poly.type
_entity_poly.pdbx_seq_one_letter_code
_entity_poly.pdbx_strand_id
1 'polypeptide(L)'
;SNYVAFSHIRGKVVNNSGGVIFISIDNCEFANLTKICNEIFGVGNFVDCITWNTRVPKNDNKGLGNIHQYILVYVKNKNTNRQFTMQKDGLEDVFELLDRLKRQGVPIPEAEEELKKFYNKKGYDRGITLYNALDDNYQPWGKINMSWPNSDTFGPTYDVLHPATHLPTKKPDRGWRWNKETFDRHLDYEHTIKRHDGSYVCGDIWFAKDENTQPSSIKYLRDVSKMLLRTIISLKSDGGVELEGLFGGKSIFSNPKPTALVELLIDSIKEHDAIFMDFFSGSATTAHAIMHLNAVDGGHRQYIMVQLPEATEDKSEAKKAGFNSICEVGEERISLAGKKIKEETSADIDYGFRVFRVDTTNMEDVYYRPADYNQGQMQFFANNIKADRTPEDLLFQVMLDLGILLSSDIEETEIAGKKVFSVAGGYLIACFDSDVTEETVKAIALRKPFYAVFRDSGMASDSVATNFEQIFETYSPKTQRKVL
;
A
#
# COMPACT_ATOMS: atom_id res chain seq x y z
N SER A 1 -1.01 -12.01 20.85
CA SER A 1 -1.96 -11.75 19.74
C SER A 1 -1.34 -10.72 18.80
N ASN A 2 -0.98 -11.17 17.59
CA ASN A 2 -0.32 -10.32 16.61
C ASN A 2 -1.38 -9.54 15.86
N TYR A 3 -1.55 -8.28 16.22
CA TYR A 3 -2.34 -7.32 15.46
C TYR A 3 -1.46 -6.77 14.33
N VAL A 4 -1.94 -6.77 13.11
CA VAL A 4 -1.41 -5.94 12.04
C VAL A 4 -2.54 -5.02 11.63
N ALA A 5 -2.43 -3.76 11.99
CA ALA A 5 -3.38 -2.76 11.59
C ALA A 5 -2.62 -1.72 10.77
N PHE A 6 -2.91 -1.64 9.50
CA PHE A 6 -2.39 -0.56 8.68
C PHE A 6 -3.54 0.32 8.17
N SER A 7 -3.32 1.61 8.30
CA SER A 7 -4.24 2.60 7.78
C SER A 7 -3.61 3.29 6.57
N HIS A 8 -4.42 3.53 5.58
CA HIS A 8 -4.05 4.35 4.46
C HIS A 8 -4.30 5.83 4.80
N ILE A 9 -3.25 6.62 4.86
CA ILE A 9 -3.31 8.06 5.08
C ILE A 9 -2.97 8.75 3.75
N ARG A 10 -3.90 9.51 3.21
CA ARG A 10 -3.64 10.32 2.02
C ARG A 10 -2.93 11.62 2.40
N GLY A 11 -1.76 11.87 1.80
CA GLY A 11 -1.07 13.16 1.92
C GLY A 11 -1.86 14.31 1.31
N LYS A 12 -1.72 15.46 1.91
CA LYS A 12 -2.07 16.87 1.59
C LYS A 12 -3.22 17.26 0.64
N VAL A 13 -3.97 16.35 0.05
CA VAL A 13 -5.21 16.72 -0.65
C VAL A 13 -6.37 16.35 0.24
N VAL A 14 -6.99 17.36 0.83
CA VAL A 14 -8.20 17.30 1.63
C VAL A 14 -9.36 16.85 0.74
N ASN A 15 -9.36 15.57 0.39
CA ASN A 15 -10.57 14.91 -0.08
C ASN A 15 -11.04 13.97 1.02
N ASN A 16 -12.21 14.25 1.57
CA ASN A 16 -12.88 13.60 2.70
C ASN A 16 -13.17 12.09 2.54
N SER A 17 -12.57 11.42 1.57
CA SER A 17 -13.07 10.14 1.06
C SER A 17 -12.15 8.92 1.24
N GLY A 18 -10.96 9.04 1.79
CA GLY A 18 -9.93 8.10 1.38
C GLY A 18 -9.32 7.13 2.37
N GLY A 19 -9.55 7.20 3.68
CA GLY A 19 -8.91 6.30 4.64
C GLY A 19 -9.47 4.89 4.63
N VAL A 20 -8.59 3.87 4.63
CA VAL A 20 -8.94 2.45 4.78
C VAL A 20 -8.08 1.88 5.91
N ILE A 21 -8.66 1.03 6.73
CA ILE A 21 -7.93 0.28 7.74
C ILE A 21 -8.22 -1.21 7.60
N PHE A 22 -7.16 -2.02 7.61
CA PHE A 22 -7.21 -3.47 7.70
C PHE A 22 -6.65 -3.88 9.05
N ILE A 23 -7.36 -4.71 9.80
CA ILE A 23 -6.93 -5.16 11.13
C ILE A 23 -6.96 -6.67 11.18
N SER A 24 -5.79 -7.30 11.18
CA SER A 24 -5.66 -8.74 11.32
C SER A 24 -5.82 -9.18 12.78
N ILE A 25 -6.65 -10.17 13.04
CA ILE A 25 -6.98 -10.65 14.39
C ILE A 25 -7.24 -12.15 14.36
N ASP A 26 -6.96 -12.84 15.46
CA ASP A 26 -7.41 -14.20 15.69
C ASP A 26 -8.87 -14.24 16.24
N ASN A 27 -9.41 -15.43 16.41
CA ASN A 27 -10.79 -15.61 16.87
C ASN A 27 -10.99 -15.24 18.35
N CYS A 28 -9.94 -15.20 19.17
CA CYS A 28 -10.07 -14.97 20.62
C CYS A 28 -10.60 -13.57 20.93
N GLU A 29 -10.09 -12.56 20.24
CA GLU A 29 -10.43 -11.14 20.46
C GLU A 29 -11.28 -10.52 19.34
N PHE A 30 -11.68 -11.30 18.34
CA PHE A 30 -12.43 -10.82 17.18
C PHE A 30 -13.69 -10.03 17.57
N ALA A 31 -14.49 -10.56 18.49
CA ALA A 31 -15.74 -9.93 18.91
C ALA A 31 -15.51 -8.61 19.66
N ASN A 32 -14.49 -8.55 20.52
CA ASN A 32 -14.15 -7.35 21.28
C ASN A 32 -13.59 -6.26 20.36
N LEU A 33 -12.68 -6.63 19.46
CA LEU A 33 -12.12 -5.71 18.49
C LEU A 33 -13.19 -5.13 17.56
N THR A 34 -14.13 -5.97 17.10
CA THR A 34 -15.24 -5.52 16.24
C THR A 34 -16.09 -4.46 16.93
N LYS A 35 -16.40 -4.65 18.24
CA LYS A 35 -17.15 -3.65 19.02
C LYS A 35 -16.39 -2.33 19.14
N ILE A 36 -15.09 -2.38 19.46
CA ILE A 36 -14.25 -1.20 19.57
C ILE A 36 -14.16 -0.47 18.22
N CYS A 37 -13.95 -1.20 17.13
CA CYS A 37 -13.89 -0.60 15.78
C CYS A 37 -15.23 0.02 15.38
N ASN A 38 -16.37 -0.60 15.72
CA ASN A 38 -17.70 -0.05 15.48
C ASN A 38 -17.93 1.25 16.27
N GLU A 39 -17.41 1.35 17.48
CA GLU A 39 -17.49 2.55 18.30
C GLU A 39 -16.60 3.68 17.73
N ILE A 40 -15.37 3.37 17.34
CA ILE A 40 -14.39 4.36 16.87
C ILE A 40 -14.69 4.82 15.43
N PHE A 41 -14.91 3.86 14.50
CA PHE A 41 -15.06 4.14 13.08
C PHE A 41 -16.51 4.27 12.63
N GLY A 42 -17.47 3.80 13.44
CA GLY A 42 -18.90 3.73 13.13
C GLY A 42 -19.27 2.46 12.37
N VAL A 43 -20.39 1.83 12.74
CA VAL A 43 -20.93 0.61 12.10
C VAL A 43 -21.17 0.82 10.60
N GLY A 44 -21.62 2.01 10.20
CA GLY A 44 -21.87 2.37 8.80
C GLY A 44 -20.62 2.35 7.91
N ASN A 45 -19.42 2.41 8.49
CA ASN A 45 -18.14 2.40 7.79
C ASN A 45 -17.48 1.02 7.76
N PHE A 46 -18.09 0.01 8.36
CA PHE A 46 -17.67 -1.38 8.21
C PHE A 46 -17.90 -1.82 6.76
N VAL A 47 -16.84 -2.33 6.14
CA VAL A 47 -16.91 -2.86 4.76
C VAL A 47 -17.25 -4.34 4.80
N ASP A 48 -16.34 -5.14 5.37
CA ASP A 48 -16.49 -6.58 5.48
C ASP A 48 -15.42 -7.17 6.41
N CYS A 49 -15.54 -8.49 6.65
CA CYS A 49 -14.53 -9.30 7.33
C CYS A 49 -13.95 -10.31 6.36
N ILE A 50 -12.64 -10.23 6.12
CA ILE A 50 -11.93 -11.21 5.30
C ILE A 50 -11.49 -12.38 6.19
N THR A 51 -11.82 -13.60 5.80
CA THR A 51 -11.32 -14.84 6.41
C THR A 51 -10.07 -15.29 5.65
N TRP A 52 -8.92 -15.20 6.29
CA TRP A 52 -7.67 -15.71 5.74
C TRP A 52 -7.45 -17.16 6.17
N ASN A 53 -7.59 -18.09 5.23
CA ASN A 53 -7.21 -19.50 5.38
C ASN A 53 -5.68 -19.62 5.26
N THR A 54 -5.01 -19.95 6.38
CA THR A 54 -3.55 -20.00 6.48
C THR A 54 -2.95 -21.24 5.84
N ARG A 55 -3.76 -22.21 5.45
CA ARG A 55 -3.35 -23.55 4.94
C ARG A 55 -2.38 -24.32 5.84
N VAL A 56 -2.21 -23.89 7.08
CA VAL A 56 -1.38 -24.57 8.08
C VAL A 56 -2.28 -25.09 9.19
N PRO A 57 -2.48 -26.41 9.31
CA PRO A 57 -3.30 -26.97 10.36
C PRO A 57 -2.59 -26.77 11.71
N LYS A 58 -3.32 -26.24 12.70
CA LYS A 58 -2.91 -26.24 14.09
C LYS A 58 -3.56 -27.44 14.79
N ASN A 59 -2.75 -28.45 15.13
CA ASN A 59 -3.21 -29.70 15.74
C ASN A 59 -3.29 -29.66 17.27
N ASP A 60 -3.11 -28.52 17.88
CA ASP A 60 -3.03 -28.29 19.32
C ASP A 60 -4.39 -27.98 19.98
N ASN A 61 -5.45 -27.88 19.20
CA ASN A 61 -6.78 -27.58 19.71
C ASN A 61 -7.57 -28.86 20.07
N LYS A 62 -8.10 -28.90 21.28
CA LYS A 62 -9.08 -29.90 21.70
C LYS A 62 -10.44 -29.57 21.06
N GLY A 63 -10.74 -30.17 19.92
CA GLY A 63 -12.01 -29.97 19.22
C GLY A 63 -11.84 -29.69 17.74
N LEU A 64 -12.13 -28.46 17.28
CA LEU A 64 -12.00 -28.06 15.87
C LEU A 64 -10.61 -27.50 15.60
N GLY A 65 -9.97 -27.95 14.50
CA GLY A 65 -8.71 -27.38 14.03
C GLY A 65 -8.92 -25.97 13.48
N ASN A 66 -8.30 -24.97 14.11
CA ASN A 66 -8.37 -23.59 13.62
C ASN A 66 -7.27 -23.34 12.59
N ILE A 67 -7.66 -23.11 11.34
CA ILE A 67 -6.76 -22.89 10.20
C ILE A 67 -6.93 -21.50 9.58
N HIS A 68 -7.60 -20.59 10.24
CA HIS A 68 -7.87 -19.26 9.70
C HIS A 68 -7.66 -18.14 10.72
N GLN A 69 -7.51 -16.96 10.20
CA GLN A 69 -7.53 -15.68 10.91
C GLN A 69 -8.49 -14.72 10.22
N TYR A 70 -8.83 -13.63 10.89
CA TYR A 70 -9.74 -12.62 10.38
C TYR A 70 -8.99 -11.33 10.04
N ILE A 71 -9.51 -10.60 9.05
CA ILE A 71 -9.05 -9.24 8.74
C ILE A 71 -10.30 -8.37 8.66
N LEU A 72 -10.48 -7.49 9.63
CA LEU A 72 -11.54 -6.50 9.63
C LEU A 72 -11.19 -5.37 8.67
N VAL A 73 -12.15 -4.93 7.87
CA VAL A 73 -11.98 -3.85 6.90
C VAL A 73 -12.97 -2.73 7.20
N TYR A 74 -12.44 -1.55 7.49
CA TYR A 74 -13.20 -0.32 7.66
C TYR A 74 -12.71 0.75 6.71
N VAL A 75 -13.60 1.65 6.31
CA VAL A 75 -13.26 2.85 5.54
C VAL A 75 -13.67 4.09 6.33
N LYS A 76 -13.02 5.20 6.08
CA LYS A 76 -13.38 6.47 6.72
C LYS A 76 -14.78 6.95 6.32
N ASN A 77 -15.17 6.67 5.07
CA ASN A 77 -16.49 7.04 4.55
C ASN A 77 -16.95 6.03 3.48
N LYS A 78 -17.94 5.23 3.80
CA LYS A 78 -18.49 4.19 2.90
C LYS A 78 -19.23 4.77 1.68
N ASN A 79 -19.71 6.01 1.76
CA ASN A 79 -20.41 6.66 0.64
C ASN A 79 -19.51 6.91 -0.58
N THR A 80 -18.19 6.75 -0.45
CA THR A 80 -17.25 6.88 -1.57
C THR A 80 -17.26 5.71 -2.54
N ASN A 81 -18.02 4.67 -2.23
CA ASN A 81 -18.18 3.46 -3.07
C ASN A 81 -16.85 2.87 -3.57
N ARG A 82 -15.84 2.83 -2.68
CA ARG A 82 -14.51 2.29 -2.99
C ARG A 82 -14.61 0.80 -3.29
N GLN A 83 -14.04 0.39 -4.42
CA GLN A 83 -13.91 -1.02 -4.78
C GLN A 83 -12.50 -1.51 -4.43
N PHE A 84 -12.45 -2.64 -3.73
CA PHE A 84 -11.21 -3.37 -3.48
C PHE A 84 -11.08 -4.43 -4.57
N THR A 85 -9.99 -4.42 -5.31
CA THR A 85 -9.80 -5.31 -6.46
C THR A 85 -8.53 -6.12 -6.34
N MET A 86 -8.55 -7.32 -6.88
CA MET A 86 -7.38 -8.20 -7.00
C MET A 86 -7.26 -8.73 -8.43
N GLN A 87 -6.10 -9.24 -8.78
CA GLN A 87 -5.95 -9.99 -10.01
C GLN A 87 -6.61 -11.36 -9.86
N LYS A 88 -7.07 -11.94 -10.96
CA LYS A 88 -7.59 -13.30 -10.95
C LYS A 88 -6.48 -14.30 -10.68
N ASP A 89 -6.75 -15.26 -9.80
CA ASP A 89 -5.80 -16.32 -9.47
C ASP A 89 -5.42 -17.11 -10.74
N GLY A 90 -4.12 -17.33 -10.94
CA GLY A 90 -3.60 -18.11 -12.05
C GLY A 90 -3.57 -17.40 -13.40
N LEU A 91 -3.77 -16.08 -13.44
CA LEU A 91 -3.74 -15.31 -14.67
C LEU A 91 -2.39 -15.43 -15.39
N GLU A 92 -1.30 -15.27 -14.65
CA GLU A 92 0.07 -15.39 -15.19
C GLU A 92 0.35 -16.81 -15.69
N ASP A 93 0.04 -17.83 -14.90
CA ASP A 93 0.20 -19.24 -15.26
C ASP A 93 -0.51 -19.57 -16.61
N VAL A 94 -1.70 -18.96 -16.82
CA VAL A 94 -2.47 -19.15 -18.06
C VAL A 94 -1.78 -18.50 -19.24
N PHE A 95 -1.32 -17.27 -19.10
CA PHE A 95 -0.61 -16.58 -20.19
C PHE A 95 0.72 -17.23 -20.51
N GLU A 96 1.48 -17.68 -19.53
CA GLU A 96 2.72 -18.43 -19.72
C GLU A 96 2.47 -19.76 -20.48
N LEU A 97 1.40 -20.49 -20.11
CA LEU A 97 0.99 -21.69 -20.83
C LEU A 97 0.71 -21.37 -22.30
N LEU A 98 -0.12 -20.36 -22.55
CA LEU A 98 -0.56 -20.01 -23.91
C LEU A 98 0.59 -19.48 -24.77
N ASP A 99 1.49 -18.66 -24.21
CA ASP A 99 2.70 -18.21 -24.89
C ASP A 99 3.64 -19.37 -25.25
N ARG A 100 3.74 -20.38 -24.39
CA ARG A 100 4.49 -21.59 -24.66
C ARG A 100 3.87 -22.38 -25.82
N LEU A 101 2.54 -22.61 -25.77
CA LEU A 101 1.82 -23.35 -26.83
C LEU A 101 1.92 -22.61 -28.17
N LYS A 102 1.80 -21.28 -28.16
CA LYS A 102 1.99 -20.44 -29.35
C LYS A 102 3.38 -20.57 -29.96
N ARG A 103 4.42 -20.50 -29.11
CA ARG A 103 5.83 -20.69 -29.57
C ARG A 103 6.09 -22.07 -30.13
N GLN A 104 5.38 -23.10 -29.66
CA GLN A 104 5.45 -24.48 -30.15
C GLN A 104 4.62 -24.71 -31.42
N GLY A 105 3.81 -23.71 -31.84
CA GLY A 105 2.94 -23.83 -33.02
C GLY A 105 1.81 -24.86 -32.85
N VAL A 106 1.34 -25.08 -31.60
CA VAL A 106 0.27 -26.05 -31.33
C VAL A 106 -1.05 -25.50 -31.93
N PRO A 107 -1.81 -26.26 -32.72
CA PRO A 107 -3.08 -25.82 -33.30
C PRO A 107 -4.07 -25.34 -32.27
N ILE A 108 -4.86 -24.28 -32.58
CA ILE A 108 -5.84 -23.69 -31.66
C ILE A 108 -6.76 -24.70 -30.97
N PRO A 109 -7.36 -25.70 -31.68
CA PRO A 109 -8.21 -26.71 -31.05
C PRO A 109 -7.49 -27.53 -29.96
N GLU A 110 -6.23 -27.90 -30.22
CA GLU A 110 -5.39 -28.64 -29.29
C GLU A 110 -4.97 -27.75 -28.11
N ALA A 111 -4.65 -26.48 -28.37
CA ALA A 111 -4.32 -25.50 -27.34
C ALA A 111 -5.50 -25.22 -26.39
N GLU A 112 -6.74 -25.17 -26.91
CA GLU A 112 -7.95 -25.06 -26.08
C GLU A 112 -8.15 -26.29 -25.17
N GLU A 113 -7.87 -27.49 -25.67
CA GLU A 113 -7.93 -28.72 -24.86
C GLU A 113 -6.83 -28.74 -23.76
N GLU A 114 -5.62 -28.32 -24.08
CA GLU A 114 -4.54 -28.20 -23.09
C GLU A 114 -4.88 -27.15 -22.03
N LEU A 115 -5.47 -26.02 -22.42
CA LEU A 115 -5.94 -24.99 -21.49
C LEU A 115 -7.01 -25.53 -20.54
N LYS A 116 -8.00 -26.28 -21.04
CA LYS A 116 -9.03 -26.93 -20.21
C LYS A 116 -8.43 -27.96 -19.24
N LYS A 117 -7.50 -28.78 -19.71
CA LYS A 117 -6.76 -29.72 -18.84
C LYS A 117 -5.98 -29.01 -17.76
N PHE A 118 -5.32 -27.90 -18.12
CA PHE A 118 -4.58 -27.09 -17.19
C PHE A 118 -5.49 -26.49 -16.10
N TYR A 119 -6.63 -25.94 -16.47
CA TYR A 119 -7.62 -25.44 -15.51
C TYR A 119 -8.09 -26.52 -14.53
N ASN A 120 -8.41 -27.70 -15.02
CA ASN A 120 -8.85 -28.83 -14.20
C ASN A 120 -7.75 -29.31 -13.25
N LYS A 121 -6.50 -29.39 -13.72
CA LYS A 121 -5.35 -29.81 -12.91
C LYS A 121 -5.04 -28.84 -11.77
N LYS A 122 -5.18 -27.54 -12.02
CA LYS A 122 -4.92 -26.48 -11.03
C LYS A 122 -6.10 -26.25 -10.09
N GLY A 123 -7.32 -26.65 -10.48
CA GLY A 123 -8.53 -26.47 -9.68
C GLY A 123 -8.97 -25.01 -9.59
N TYR A 124 -8.73 -24.22 -10.63
CA TYR A 124 -9.17 -22.83 -10.68
C TYR A 124 -10.70 -22.72 -10.72
N ASP A 125 -11.22 -21.63 -10.19
CA ASP A 125 -12.66 -21.37 -10.19
C ASP A 125 -13.19 -20.80 -11.55
N ARG A 126 -14.52 -20.64 -11.62
CA ARG A 126 -15.19 -20.13 -12.81
C ARG A 126 -14.77 -18.72 -13.21
N GLY A 127 -14.17 -17.95 -12.28
CA GLY A 127 -13.69 -16.59 -12.55
C GLY A 127 -12.62 -16.53 -13.63
N ILE A 128 -11.86 -17.62 -13.81
CA ILE A 128 -10.86 -17.75 -14.88
C ILE A 128 -11.21 -18.85 -15.88
N THR A 129 -11.76 -19.99 -15.44
CA THR A 129 -12.07 -21.14 -16.31
C THR A 129 -13.18 -20.87 -17.33
N LEU A 130 -13.93 -19.78 -17.18
CA LEU A 130 -14.89 -19.29 -18.17
C LEU A 130 -14.20 -18.94 -19.52
N TYR A 131 -12.93 -18.53 -19.47
CA TYR A 131 -12.12 -18.05 -20.60
C TYR A 131 -11.33 -19.21 -21.20
N ASN A 132 -12.02 -20.14 -21.85
CA ASN A 132 -11.48 -21.40 -22.34
C ASN A 132 -11.53 -21.58 -23.86
N ALA A 133 -11.91 -20.56 -24.60
CA ALA A 133 -11.78 -20.47 -26.03
C ALA A 133 -10.64 -19.52 -26.40
N LEU A 134 -9.99 -19.76 -27.54
CA LEU A 134 -8.85 -18.98 -28.03
C LEU A 134 -9.20 -18.31 -29.36
N ASP A 135 -8.64 -17.14 -29.61
CA ASP A 135 -8.56 -16.56 -30.94
C ASP A 135 -7.29 -17.04 -31.68
N ASP A 136 -7.10 -16.60 -32.93
CA ASP A 136 -5.93 -16.98 -33.75
C ASP A 136 -4.60 -16.44 -33.17
N ASN A 137 -4.64 -15.52 -32.22
CA ASN A 137 -3.48 -14.98 -31.50
C ASN A 137 -3.23 -15.66 -30.16
N TYR A 138 -3.96 -16.75 -29.85
CA TYR A 138 -3.94 -17.45 -28.55
C TYR A 138 -4.43 -16.59 -27.37
N GLN A 139 -5.25 -15.56 -27.64
CA GLN A 139 -5.85 -14.78 -26.57
C GLN A 139 -7.10 -15.50 -26.02
N PRO A 140 -7.12 -15.82 -24.71
CA PRO A 140 -8.25 -16.52 -24.12
C PRO A 140 -9.46 -15.61 -23.96
N TRP A 141 -10.62 -16.11 -24.37
CA TRP A 141 -11.89 -15.45 -24.24
C TRP A 141 -13.01 -16.37 -23.75
N GLY A 142 -14.07 -15.77 -23.23
CA GLY A 142 -15.22 -16.49 -22.67
C GLY A 142 -16.56 -15.93 -23.14
N LYS A 143 -17.58 -16.79 -23.09
CA LYS A 143 -18.97 -16.47 -23.47
C LYS A 143 -19.68 -15.82 -22.28
N ILE A 144 -20.23 -14.64 -22.47
CA ILE A 144 -21.00 -13.91 -21.47
C ILE A 144 -22.49 -13.95 -21.86
N ASN A 145 -23.31 -14.38 -20.91
CA ASN A 145 -24.75 -14.48 -21.11
C ASN A 145 -25.37 -13.09 -21.40
N MET A 146 -26.19 -13.03 -22.44
CA MET A 146 -26.85 -11.84 -22.91
C MET A 146 -28.30 -11.71 -22.42
N SER A 147 -28.80 -12.60 -21.56
CA SER A 147 -30.11 -12.47 -20.93
C SER A 147 -30.14 -11.29 -19.95
N TRP A 148 -31.31 -10.69 -19.85
CA TRP A 148 -31.57 -9.63 -18.87
C TRP A 148 -31.32 -10.13 -17.45
N PRO A 149 -30.49 -9.43 -16.65
CA PRO A 149 -30.00 -9.95 -15.37
C PRO A 149 -30.98 -9.80 -14.21
N ASN A 150 -31.97 -8.86 -14.32
CA ASN A 150 -32.89 -8.57 -13.21
C ASN A 150 -34.08 -9.53 -13.23
N SER A 151 -34.44 -10.10 -12.06
CA SER A 151 -35.57 -11.01 -11.89
C SER A 151 -36.94 -10.31 -12.02
N ASP A 152 -36.99 -9.02 -11.68
CA ASP A 152 -38.26 -8.28 -11.48
C ASP A 152 -38.63 -7.43 -12.68
N THR A 153 -37.76 -7.34 -13.68
CA THR A 153 -37.99 -6.55 -14.89
C THR A 153 -37.61 -7.32 -16.15
N PHE A 154 -38.02 -6.80 -17.31
CA PHE A 154 -37.68 -7.36 -18.61
C PHE A 154 -36.81 -6.40 -19.42
N GLY A 155 -35.86 -6.98 -20.15
CA GLY A 155 -35.03 -6.25 -21.10
C GLY A 155 -35.72 -6.06 -22.45
N PRO A 156 -35.09 -5.32 -23.37
CA PRO A 156 -35.55 -5.13 -24.71
C PRO A 156 -35.64 -6.46 -25.48
N THR A 157 -36.63 -6.57 -26.37
CA THR A 157 -36.83 -7.75 -27.22
C THR A 157 -36.73 -7.35 -28.69
N TYR A 158 -35.83 -7.99 -29.42
CA TYR A 158 -35.60 -7.79 -30.86
C TYR A 158 -35.03 -9.07 -31.47
N ASP A 159 -35.15 -9.17 -32.81
CA ASP A 159 -34.57 -10.29 -33.56
C ASP A 159 -33.08 -10.07 -33.82
N VAL A 160 -32.31 -11.15 -33.69
CA VAL A 160 -30.89 -11.26 -34.07
C VAL A 160 -30.80 -12.39 -35.09
N LEU A 161 -30.29 -12.13 -36.27
CA LEU A 161 -30.16 -13.14 -37.32
C LEU A 161 -28.86 -13.96 -37.12
N HIS A 162 -28.97 -15.27 -37.37
CA HIS A 162 -27.81 -16.14 -37.37
C HIS A 162 -26.96 -15.90 -38.62
N PRO A 163 -25.61 -15.77 -38.51
CA PRO A 163 -24.73 -15.38 -39.61
C PRO A 163 -24.74 -16.35 -40.82
N ALA A 164 -25.00 -17.64 -40.59
CA ALA A 164 -24.98 -18.64 -41.65
C ALA A 164 -26.38 -19.05 -42.17
N THR A 165 -27.39 -19.12 -41.29
CA THR A 165 -28.76 -19.54 -41.69
C THR A 165 -29.65 -18.36 -42.03
N HIS A 166 -29.28 -17.14 -41.63
CA HIS A 166 -30.08 -15.91 -41.76
C HIS A 166 -31.46 -15.98 -41.10
N LEU A 167 -31.70 -16.98 -40.25
CA LEU A 167 -32.89 -17.12 -39.44
C LEU A 167 -32.74 -16.43 -38.09
N PRO A 168 -33.88 -15.98 -37.47
CA PRO A 168 -33.84 -15.40 -36.13
C PRO A 168 -33.30 -16.42 -35.09
N THR A 169 -32.33 -16.00 -34.30
CA THR A 169 -31.81 -16.84 -33.22
C THR A 169 -32.76 -16.90 -32.03
N LYS A 170 -32.55 -17.90 -31.16
CA LYS A 170 -33.27 -17.99 -29.88
C LYS A 170 -33.08 -16.72 -29.06
N LYS A 171 -34.19 -16.10 -28.65
CA LYS A 171 -34.20 -14.94 -27.76
C LYS A 171 -34.15 -15.36 -26.31
N PRO A 172 -33.54 -14.56 -25.44
CA PRO A 172 -33.65 -14.78 -24.00
C PRO A 172 -35.09 -14.62 -23.51
N ASP A 173 -35.54 -15.47 -22.60
CA ASP A 173 -36.91 -15.47 -22.08
C ASP A 173 -37.29 -14.13 -21.41
N ARG A 174 -36.29 -13.43 -20.83
CA ARG A 174 -36.47 -12.12 -20.17
C ARG A 174 -36.02 -10.94 -21.00
N GLY A 175 -35.73 -11.13 -22.28
CA GLY A 175 -35.18 -10.11 -23.17
C GLY A 175 -33.67 -9.98 -23.09
N TRP A 176 -33.12 -9.13 -23.92
CA TRP A 176 -31.69 -8.91 -24.06
C TRP A 176 -31.13 -8.00 -22.98
N ARG A 177 -29.89 -8.23 -22.62
CA ARG A 177 -29.12 -7.38 -21.69
C ARG A 177 -28.78 -6.01 -22.27
N TRP A 178 -28.58 -5.95 -23.59
CA TRP A 178 -28.26 -4.73 -24.32
C TRP A 178 -29.49 -4.26 -25.14
N ASN A 179 -29.59 -2.96 -25.37
CA ASN A 179 -30.52 -2.45 -26.36
C ASN A 179 -30.02 -2.78 -27.78
N LYS A 180 -30.90 -2.64 -28.77
CA LYS A 180 -30.59 -3.01 -30.16
C LYS A 180 -29.39 -2.24 -30.71
N GLU A 181 -29.31 -0.94 -30.45
CA GLU A 181 -28.23 -0.09 -30.91
C GLU A 181 -26.85 -0.53 -30.33
N THR A 182 -26.80 -0.86 -29.04
CA THR A 182 -25.59 -1.38 -28.42
C THR A 182 -25.20 -2.74 -29.00
N PHE A 183 -26.19 -3.61 -29.22
CA PHE A 183 -25.94 -4.93 -29.80
C PHE A 183 -25.33 -4.79 -31.21
N ASP A 184 -25.96 -3.95 -32.07
CA ASP A 184 -25.50 -3.74 -33.46
C ASP A 184 -24.12 -3.11 -33.54
N ARG A 185 -23.75 -2.31 -32.59
CA ARG A 185 -22.37 -1.73 -32.49
C ARG A 185 -21.31 -2.79 -32.27
N HIS A 186 -21.62 -3.86 -31.54
CA HIS A 186 -20.73 -4.97 -31.24
C HIS A 186 -20.80 -6.13 -32.23
N LEU A 187 -21.76 -6.07 -33.16
CA LEU A 187 -22.01 -7.10 -34.16
C LEU A 187 -21.36 -6.71 -35.49
N ASP A 188 -20.57 -7.60 -36.05
CA ASP A 188 -19.90 -7.40 -37.34
C ASP A 188 -20.09 -8.65 -38.21
N TYR A 189 -21.09 -8.63 -39.07
CA TYR A 189 -21.35 -9.72 -40.01
C TYR A 189 -20.36 -9.77 -41.17
N GLU A 190 -19.72 -8.66 -41.54
CA GLU A 190 -18.77 -8.61 -42.67
C GLU A 190 -17.51 -9.40 -42.35
N HIS A 191 -17.09 -9.41 -41.08
CA HIS A 191 -15.93 -10.14 -40.59
C HIS A 191 -16.35 -11.36 -39.75
N THR A 192 -17.24 -12.19 -40.30
CA THR A 192 -17.69 -13.43 -39.65
C THR A 192 -16.58 -14.50 -39.69
N ILE A 193 -16.16 -14.98 -38.54
CA ILE A 193 -15.18 -16.05 -38.37
C ILE A 193 -15.90 -17.35 -38.02
N LYS A 194 -15.76 -18.39 -38.86
CA LYS A 194 -16.23 -19.74 -38.54
C LYS A 194 -15.14 -20.49 -37.77
N ARG A 195 -15.49 -20.93 -36.59
CA ARG A 195 -14.58 -21.67 -35.70
C ARG A 195 -14.54 -23.16 -36.03
N HIS A 196 -13.50 -23.84 -35.51
CA HIS A 196 -13.29 -25.29 -35.70
C HIS A 196 -14.44 -26.14 -35.11
N ASP A 197 -15.12 -25.67 -34.06
CA ASP A 197 -16.28 -26.32 -33.44
C ASP A 197 -17.60 -26.12 -34.20
N GLY A 198 -17.56 -25.40 -35.32
CA GLY A 198 -18.71 -25.06 -36.16
C GLY A 198 -19.48 -23.85 -35.69
N SER A 199 -19.10 -23.22 -34.60
CA SER A 199 -19.68 -21.94 -34.15
C SER A 199 -19.13 -20.74 -34.94
N TYR A 200 -19.71 -19.57 -34.74
CA TYR A 200 -19.34 -18.34 -35.44
C TYR A 200 -19.05 -17.21 -34.45
N VAL A 201 -18.10 -16.36 -34.81
CA VAL A 201 -17.83 -15.10 -34.10
C VAL A 201 -17.98 -13.95 -35.10
N CYS A 202 -18.84 -12.98 -34.77
CA CYS A 202 -19.13 -11.80 -35.55
C CYS A 202 -18.88 -10.55 -34.69
N GLY A 203 -17.72 -9.92 -34.84
CA GLY A 203 -17.28 -8.88 -33.90
C GLY A 203 -17.15 -9.46 -32.48
N ASP A 204 -17.86 -8.84 -31.52
CA ASP A 204 -17.88 -9.28 -30.13
C ASP A 204 -19.01 -10.25 -29.78
N ILE A 205 -19.68 -10.84 -30.78
CA ILE A 205 -20.82 -11.74 -30.60
C ILE A 205 -20.48 -13.15 -31.09
N TRP A 206 -20.70 -14.12 -30.20
CA TRP A 206 -20.60 -15.53 -30.50
C TRP A 206 -21.97 -16.10 -30.83
N PHE A 207 -22.04 -16.92 -31.91
CA PHE A 207 -23.20 -17.70 -32.33
C PHE A 207 -22.87 -19.19 -32.31
N ALA A 208 -23.84 -20.03 -31.96
CA ALA A 208 -23.67 -21.48 -32.07
C ALA A 208 -23.61 -21.91 -33.55
N LYS A 209 -23.68 -23.23 -33.82
CA LYS A 209 -23.69 -23.75 -35.20
C LYS A 209 -24.98 -23.43 -35.94
N ASP A 210 -26.07 -23.22 -35.19
CA ASP A 210 -27.43 -22.97 -35.72
C ASP A 210 -28.12 -21.90 -34.86
N GLU A 211 -29.34 -21.50 -35.29
CA GLU A 211 -30.15 -20.47 -34.67
C GLU A 211 -30.85 -20.89 -33.38
N ASN A 212 -30.81 -22.19 -32.99
CA ASN A 212 -31.56 -22.70 -31.85
C ASN A 212 -30.95 -22.34 -30.50
N THR A 213 -29.76 -21.76 -30.51
CA THR A 213 -29.05 -21.33 -29.32
C THR A 213 -28.97 -19.80 -29.24
N GLN A 214 -29.18 -19.26 -28.03
CA GLN A 214 -29.03 -17.84 -27.77
C GLN A 214 -27.59 -17.38 -28.01
N PRO A 215 -27.37 -16.29 -28.78
CA PRO A 215 -26.04 -15.66 -28.88
C PRO A 215 -25.52 -15.18 -27.56
N SER A 216 -24.20 -15.11 -27.47
CA SER A 216 -23.48 -14.62 -26.29
C SER A 216 -22.49 -13.53 -26.69
N SER A 217 -22.28 -12.52 -25.85
CA SER A 217 -21.13 -11.66 -26.07
C SER A 217 -19.84 -12.38 -25.68
N ILE A 218 -18.74 -12.01 -26.30
CA ILE A 218 -17.40 -12.49 -25.91
C ILE A 218 -16.69 -11.44 -25.07
N LYS A 219 -15.85 -11.90 -24.17
CA LYS A 219 -14.89 -11.06 -23.44
C LYS A 219 -13.56 -11.76 -23.36
N TYR A 220 -12.49 -11.02 -23.58
CA TYR A 220 -11.13 -11.51 -23.43
C TYR A 220 -10.70 -11.49 -21.97
N LEU A 221 -9.93 -12.49 -21.57
CA LEU A 221 -9.43 -12.60 -20.19
C LEU A 221 -8.56 -11.39 -19.79
N ARG A 222 -7.77 -10.85 -20.71
CA ARG A 222 -6.95 -9.65 -20.48
C ARG A 222 -7.76 -8.42 -20.08
N ASP A 223 -8.97 -8.24 -20.65
CA ASP A 223 -9.83 -7.07 -20.42
C ASP A 223 -10.57 -7.15 -19.07
N VAL A 224 -10.61 -8.34 -18.49
CA VAL A 224 -11.28 -8.65 -17.22
C VAL A 224 -10.36 -9.34 -16.23
N SER A 225 -9.08 -9.02 -16.29
CA SER A 225 -8.04 -9.58 -15.43
C SER A 225 -8.25 -9.32 -13.94
N LYS A 226 -8.95 -8.24 -13.60
CA LYS A 226 -9.26 -7.84 -12.23
C LYS A 226 -10.63 -8.36 -11.77
N MET A 227 -10.73 -8.63 -10.48
CA MET A 227 -11.99 -9.00 -9.81
C MET A 227 -12.05 -8.30 -8.45
N LEU A 228 -13.22 -8.30 -7.80
CA LEU A 228 -13.33 -7.82 -6.42
C LEU A 228 -12.51 -8.70 -5.49
N LEU A 229 -11.84 -8.08 -4.51
CA LEU A 229 -11.14 -8.78 -3.44
C LEU A 229 -12.13 -9.71 -2.74
N ARG A 230 -11.75 -10.96 -2.57
CA ARG A 230 -12.61 -11.97 -1.93
C ARG A 230 -12.57 -11.85 -0.42
N THR A 231 -13.69 -12.14 0.21
CA THR A 231 -13.81 -12.24 1.67
C THR A 231 -13.25 -13.57 2.24
N ILE A 232 -12.86 -14.51 1.38
CA ILE A 232 -12.11 -15.71 1.74
C ILE A 232 -10.82 -15.73 0.91
N ILE A 233 -9.69 -15.61 1.57
CA ILE A 233 -8.36 -15.64 0.97
C ILE A 233 -7.65 -16.92 1.43
N SER A 234 -7.14 -17.70 0.50
CA SER A 234 -6.35 -18.91 0.77
C SER A 234 -4.89 -18.67 0.39
N LEU A 235 -4.12 -18.16 1.34
CA LEU A 235 -2.68 -17.93 1.23
C LEU A 235 -1.95 -18.67 2.34
N LYS A 236 -0.87 -19.37 1.99
CA LYS A 236 -0.05 -20.09 2.96
C LYS A 236 0.57 -19.12 3.96
N SER A 237 0.57 -19.50 5.24
CA SER A 237 1.22 -18.74 6.30
C SER A 237 2.72 -19.11 6.36
N ASP A 238 3.49 -18.63 5.41
CA ASP A 238 4.93 -18.90 5.26
C ASP A 238 5.82 -17.70 5.58
N GLY A 239 5.26 -16.66 6.18
CA GLY A 239 6.02 -15.47 6.59
C GLY A 239 7.23 -15.78 7.50
N GLY A 240 7.16 -16.86 8.30
CA GLY A 240 8.29 -17.35 9.09
C GLY A 240 9.44 -17.82 8.22
N VAL A 241 9.15 -18.65 7.21
CA VAL A 241 10.15 -19.17 6.26
C VAL A 241 10.76 -18.04 5.44
N GLU A 242 9.93 -17.07 5.02
CA GLU A 242 10.37 -15.89 4.31
C GLU A 242 11.34 -15.06 5.16
N LEU A 243 11.00 -14.81 6.42
CA LEU A 243 11.85 -14.07 7.34
C LEU A 243 13.15 -14.81 7.65
N GLU A 244 13.08 -16.12 7.91
CA GLU A 244 14.27 -16.97 8.10
C GLU A 244 15.20 -16.90 6.90
N GLY A 245 14.65 -16.89 5.68
CA GLY A 245 15.44 -16.72 4.45
C GLY A 245 16.20 -15.39 4.41
N LEU A 246 15.62 -14.30 4.89
CA LEU A 246 16.27 -12.99 4.99
C LEU A 246 17.37 -12.99 6.07
N PHE A 247 17.17 -13.69 7.19
CA PHE A 247 18.10 -13.71 8.33
C PHE A 247 19.05 -14.91 8.31
N GLY A 248 19.37 -15.47 7.13
CA GLY A 248 20.34 -16.54 6.98
C GLY A 248 19.94 -17.85 7.65
N GLY A 249 18.66 -18.19 7.66
CA GLY A 249 18.11 -19.44 8.22
C GLY A 249 17.81 -19.38 9.71
N LYS A 250 17.82 -18.20 10.34
CA LYS A 250 17.54 -18.03 11.77
C LYS A 250 16.08 -17.60 12.00
N SER A 251 15.40 -18.27 12.93
CA SER A 251 14.02 -17.96 13.34
C SER A 251 14.01 -16.81 14.36
N ILE A 252 14.14 -15.58 13.85
CA ILE A 252 14.32 -14.37 14.68
C ILE A 252 13.01 -13.86 15.27
N PHE A 253 11.88 -14.08 14.60
CA PHE A 253 10.58 -13.58 15.03
C PHE A 253 9.49 -14.62 14.86
N SER A 254 8.60 -14.74 15.85
CA SER A 254 7.52 -15.71 15.84
C SER A 254 6.30 -15.23 15.05
N ASN A 255 5.80 -16.06 14.14
CA ASN A 255 4.55 -15.84 13.40
C ASN A 255 4.46 -14.50 12.62
N PRO A 256 5.48 -14.08 11.85
CA PRO A 256 5.34 -12.91 10.98
C PRO A 256 4.27 -13.18 9.92
N LYS A 257 3.56 -12.15 9.49
CA LYS A 257 2.63 -12.27 8.37
C LYS A 257 3.40 -12.49 7.07
N PRO A 258 2.87 -13.28 6.12
CA PRO A 258 3.48 -13.39 4.80
C PRO A 258 3.40 -12.06 4.05
N THR A 259 4.48 -11.70 3.36
CA THR A 259 4.54 -10.47 2.55
C THR A 259 3.46 -10.45 1.48
N ALA A 260 3.21 -11.60 0.82
CA ALA A 260 2.17 -11.73 -0.19
C ALA A 260 0.75 -11.40 0.29
N LEU A 261 0.41 -11.66 1.57
CA LEU A 261 -0.89 -11.27 2.11
C LEU A 261 -0.99 -9.75 2.25
N VAL A 262 0.07 -9.13 2.75
CA VAL A 262 0.11 -7.68 2.96
C VAL A 262 0.11 -6.95 1.61
N GLU A 263 0.86 -7.44 0.62
CA GLU A 263 0.85 -6.95 -0.76
C GLU A 263 -0.54 -7.01 -1.38
N LEU A 264 -1.23 -8.14 -1.26
CA LEU A 264 -2.59 -8.29 -1.77
C LEU A 264 -3.55 -7.25 -1.18
N LEU A 265 -3.47 -6.99 0.13
CA LEU A 265 -4.32 -6.00 0.79
C LEU A 265 -3.97 -4.57 0.35
N ILE A 266 -2.70 -4.23 0.27
CA ILE A 266 -2.22 -2.92 -0.19
C ILE A 266 -2.60 -2.70 -1.66
N ASP A 267 -2.29 -3.66 -2.53
CA ASP A 267 -2.61 -3.58 -3.96
C ASP A 267 -4.12 -3.50 -4.21
N SER A 268 -4.95 -4.12 -3.36
CA SER A 268 -6.41 -4.08 -3.51
C SER A 268 -7.00 -2.66 -3.50
N ILE A 269 -6.30 -1.70 -2.87
CA ILE A 269 -6.71 -0.29 -2.76
C ILE A 269 -6.42 0.48 -4.06
N LYS A 270 -5.46 0.02 -4.89
CA LYS A 270 -5.02 0.65 -6.16
C LYS A 270 -4.54 2.10 -6.01
N GLU A 271 -3.87 2.37 -4.90
CA GLU A 271 -3.20 3.65 -4.66
C GLU A 271 -1.68 3.44 -4.77
N HIS A 272 -1.04 4.15 -5.70
CA HIS A 272 0.40 4.01 -5.97
C HIS A 272 1.24 5.10 -5.29
N ASP A 273 0.62 6.10 -4.69
CA ASP A 273 1.22 7.34 -4.18
C ASP A 273 0.77 7.64 -2.74
N ALA A 274 0.41 6.59 -1.99
CA ALA A 274 -0.19 6.70 -0.67
C ALA A 274 0.80 6.47 0.46
N ILE A 275 0.46 6.98 1.65
CA ILE A 275 1.18 6.67 2.89
C ILE A 275 0.43 5.56 3.62
N PHE A 276 1.15 4.49 3.94
CA PHE A 276 0.66 3.36 4.72
C PHE A 276 1.27 3.41 6.12
N MET A 277 0.41 3.39 7.15
CA MET A 277 0.85 3.33 8.54
C MET A 277 0.54 1.97 9.13
N ASP A 278 1.54 1.31 9.69
CA ASP A 278 1.41 0.09 10.47
C ASP A 278 1.81 0.38 11.92
N PHE A 279 0.81 0.45 12.81
CA PHE A 279 1.04 0.85 14.21
C PHE A 279 1.19 -0.34 15.18
N PHE A 280 1.30 -1.55 14.63
CA PHE A 280 1.76 -2.76 15.31
C PHE A 280 2.69 -3.52 14.39
N SER A 281 3.75 -2.84 13.91
CA SER A 281 4.56 -3.30 12.77
C SER A 281 5.30 -4.62 12.99
N GLY A 282 5.50 -5.04 14.25
CA GLY A 282 6.16 -6.28 14.59
C GLY A 282 7.51 -6.43 13.88
N SER A 283 7.60 -7.42 12.99
CA SER A 283 8.78 -7.62 12.15
C SER A 283 8.84 -6.77 10.87
N ALA A 284 8.04 -5.71 10.75
CA ALA A 284 8.00 -4.77 9.62
C ALA A 284 7.68 -5.40 8.24
N THR A 285 6.76 -6.39 8.22
CA THR A 285 6.30 -7.02 6.96
C THR A 285 5.71 -6.01 5.99
N THR A 286 5.00 -5.01 6.51
CA THR A 286 4.34 -3.98 5.68
C THR A 286 5.34 -3.12 4.92
N ALA A 287 6.46 -2.75 5.52
CA ALA A 287 7.54 -2.01 4.83
C ALA A 287 8.15 -2.85 3.69
N HIS A 288 8.43 -4.14 3.95
CA HIS A 288 8.91 -5.07 2.93
C HIS A 288 7.93 -5.16 1.73
N ALA A 289 6.64 -5.36 2.02
CA ALA A 289 5.58 -5.42 1.00
C ALA A 289 5.50 -4.14 0.15
N ILE A 290 5.61 -2.97 0.77
CA ILE A 290 5.55 -1.67 0.08
C ILE A 290 6.76 -1.48 -0.84
N MET A 291 7.97 -1.76 -0.38
CA MET A 291 9.17 -1.69 -1.21
C MET A 291 9.08 -2.63 -2.42
N HIS A 292 8.60 -3.86 -2.21
CA HIS A 292 8.44 -4.82 -3.29
C HIS A 292 7.38 -4.35 -4.31
N LEU A 293 6.21 -3.88 -3.86
CA LEU A 293 5.18 -3.34 -4.75
C LEU A 293 5.69 -2.14 -5.55
N ASN A 294 6.40 -1.20 -4.92
CA ASN A 294 7.01 -0.07 -5.63
C ASN A 294 8.00 -0.52 -6.70
N ALA A 295 8.80 -1.55 -6.41
CA ALA A 295 9.74 -2.11 -7.37
C ALA A 295 9.05 -2.79 -8.56
N VAL A 296 7.88 -3.42 -8.35
CA VAL A 296 7.12 -4.13 -9.38
C VAL A 296 6.32 -3.19 -10.28
N ASP A 297 5.66 -2.17 -9.70
CA ASP A 297 4.70 -1.34 -10.42
C ASP A 297 5.13 0.13 -10.60
N GLY A 298 6.34 0.50 -10.13
CA GLY A 298 6.87 1.87 -10.21
C GLY A 298 6.13 2.87 -9.32
N GLY A 299 5.42 2.40 -8.30
CA GLY A 299 4.70 3.25 -7.34
C GLY A 299 5.64 4.00 -6.40
N HIS A 300 5.10 5.04 -5.77
CA HIS A 300 5.81 5.90 -4.78
C HIS A 300 5.15 5.83 -3.41
N ARG A 301 4.67 4.63 -3.03
CA ARG A 301 4.07 4.40 -1.70
C ARG A 301 5.10 4.63 -0.62
N GLN A 302 4.69 5.30 0.44
CA GLN A 302 5.48 5.54 1.64
C GLN A 302 4.94 4.72 2.80
N TYR A 303 5.79 4.42 3.78
CA TYR A 303 5.37 3.69 4.99
C TYR A 303 5.79 4.41 6.27
N ILE A 304 4.96 4.24 7.30
CA ILE A 304 5.24 4.64 8.68
C ILE A 304 5.02 3.40 9.56
N MET A 305 6.11 2.90 10.12
CA MET A 305 6.09 1.74 11.01
C MET A 305 6.16 2.20 12.46
N VAL A 306 5.22 1.77 13.28
CA VAL A 306 5.20 2.10 14.72
C VAL A 306 5.21 0.80 15.50
N GLN A 307 6.16 0.67 16.43
CA GLN A 307 6.31 -0.50 17.30
C GLN A 307 6.76 -0.07 18.69
N LEU A 308 6.19 -0.70 19.71
CA LEU A 308 6.70 -0.59 21.06
C LEU A 308 8.06 -1.30 21.15
N PRO A 309 9.06 -0.72 21.86
CA PRO A 309 10.40 -1.30 21.98
C PRO A 309 10.42 -2.45 23.01
N GLU A 310 9.57 -3.47 22.75
CA GLU A 310 9.53 -4.67 23.58
C GLU A 310 10.85 -5.40 23.51
N ALA A 311 11.41 -5.73 24.67
CA ALA A 311 12.67 -6.44 24.75
C ALA A 311 12.54 -7.87 24.18
N THR A 312 13.55 -8.32 23.47
CA THR A 312 13.64 -9.70 23.01
C THR A 312 13.88 -10.65 24.22
N GLU A 313 13.25 -11.82 24.18
CA GLU A 313 13.43 -12.81 25.24
C GLU A 313 14.90 -13.29 25.33
N ASP A 314 15.45 -13.43 26.52
CA ASP A 314 16.87 -13.75 26.76
C ASP A 314 17.36 -15.01 26.05
N LYS A 315 16.45 -16.01 25.85
CA LYS A 315 16.80 -17.28 25.18
C LYS A 315 16.43 -17.32 23.72
N SER A 316 15.85 -16.24 23.16
CA SER A 316 15.42 -16.18 21.77
C SER A 316 16.58 -16.15 20.81
N GLU A 317 16.37 -16.61 19.58
CA GLU A 317 17.35 -16.47 18.50
C GLU A 317 17.61 -14.99 18.15
N ALA A 318 16.61 -14.12 18.32
CA ALA A 318 16.78 -12.67 18.17
C ALA A 318 17.84 -12.12 19.15
N LYS A 319 17.74 -12.48 20.44
CA LYS A 319 18.70 -12.03 21.44
C LYS A 319 20.11 -12.58 21.19
N LYS A 320 20.22 -13.84 20.78
CA LYS A 320 21.50 -14.46 20.39
C LYS A 320 22.11 -13.81 19.15
N ALA A 321 21.28 -13.29 18.24
CA ALA A 321 21.71 -12.54 17.06
C ALA A 321 22.10 -11.09 17.36
N GLY A 322 21.93 -10.62 18.61
CA GLY A 322 22.32 -9.27 19.03
C GLY A 322 21.17 -8.25 19.07
N PHE A 323 19.94 -8.64 18.72
CA PHE A 323 18.79 -7.74 18.77
C PHE A 323 18.27 -7.63 20.21
N ASN A 324 18.14 -6.41 20.73
CA ASN A 324 17.67 -6.16 22.08
C ASN A 324 16.16 -5.87 22.14
N SER A 325 15.58 -5.45 21.03
CA SER A 325 14.16 -5.12 20.91
C SER A 325 13.56 -5.65 19.61
N ILE A 326 12.21 -5.73 19.58
CA ILE A 326 11.46 -6.06 18.37
C ILE A 326 11.66 -4.99 17.29
N CYS A 327 11.84 -3.72 17.69
CA CYS A 327 12.12 -2.62 16.75
C CYS A 327 13.38 -2.90 15.92
N GLU A 328 14.49 -3.30 16.59
CA GLU A 328 15.75 -3.63 15.91
C GLU A 328 15.60 -4.77 14.89
N VAL A 329 14.76 -5.76 15.20
CA VAL A 329 14.43 -6.83 14.24
C VAL A 329 13.70 -6.28 13.01
N GLY A 330 12.76 -5.36 13.22
CA GLY A 330 12.01 -4.70 12.15
C GLY A 330 12.92 -3.85 11.26
N GLU A 331 13.81 -3.06 11.86
CA GLU A 331 14.78 -2.21 11.16
C GLU A 331 15.73 -3.05 10.29
N GLU A 332 16.26 -4.14 10.84
CA GLU A 332 17.11 -5.05 10.07
C GLU A 332 16.35 -5.74 8.94
N ARG A 333 15.08 -6.16 9.15
CA ARG A 333 14.25 -6.71 8.07
C ARG A 333 14.08 -5.71 6.94
N ILE A 334 13.81 -4.45 7.23
CA ILE A 334 13.66 -3.40 6.19
C ILE A 334 14.95 -3.30 5.38
N SER A 335 16.10 -3.24 6.06
CA SER A 335 17.42 -3.15 5.43
C SER A 335 17.73 -4.35 4.53
N LEU A 336 17.50 -5.57 5.03
CA LEU A 336 17.74 -6.82 4.30
C LEU A 336 16.79 -6.98 3.11
N ALA A 337 15.50 -6.66 3.30
CA ALA A 337 14.49 -6.70 2.23
C ALA A 337 14.83 -5.70 1.13
N GLY A 338 15.22 -4.46 1.50
CA GLY A 338 15.61 -3.44 0.53
C GLY A 338 16.83 -3.86 -0.31
N LYS A 339 17.85 -4.45 0.31
CA LYS A 339 19.02 -5.00 -0.39
C LYS A 339 18.61 -6.09 -1.37
N LYS A 340 17.82 -7.06 -0.91
CA LYS A 340 17.34 -8.18 -1.72
C LYS A 340 16.53 -7.71 -2.92
N ILE A 341 15.55 -6.84 -2.71
CA ILE A 341 14.73 -6.28 -3.79
C ILE A 341 15.60 -5.55 -4.82
N LYS A 342 16.56 -4.75 -4.36
CA LYS A 342 17.48 -4.02 -5.23
C LYS A 342 18.34 -4.97 -6.10
N GLU A 343 18.82 -6.06 -5.51
CA GLU A 343 19.61 -7.08 -6.21
C GLU A 343 18.76 -7.85 -7.25
N GLU A 344 17.51 -8.18 -6.91
CA GLU A 344 16.62 -8.96 -7.76
C GLU A 344 15.98 -8.16 -8.90
N THR A 345 15.63 -6.89 -8.65
CA THR A 345 14.84 -6.08 -9.59
C THR A 345 15.64 -4.96 -10.26
N SER A 346 16.71 -4.49 -9.63
CA SER A 346 17.43 -3.25 -10.01
C SER A 346 16.52 -2.02 -10.13
N ALA A 347 15.36 -2.02 -9.46
CA ALA A 347 14.39 -0.94 -9.52
C ALA A 347 14.95 0.35 -8.89
N ASP A 348 14.61 1.48 -9.48
CA ASP A 348 14.94 2.81 -8.96
C ASP A 348 13.83 3.30 -8.03
N ILE A 349 13.87 2.85 -6.77
CA ILE A 349 12.95 3.24 -5.71
C ILE A 349 13.70 3.72 -4.49
N ASP A 350 13.02 4.40 -3.58
CA ASP A 350 13.59 4.73 -2.26
C ASP A 350 13.64 3.48 -1.36
N TYR A 351 14.85 3.04 -1.06
CA TYR A 351 15.13 1.93 -0.13
C TYR A 351 15.48 2.41 1.28
N GLY A 352 15.57 3.73 1.47
CA GLY A 352 15.93 4.32 2.75
C GLY A 352 14.76 4.41 3.71
N PHE A 353 15.09 4.54 5.00
CA PHE A 353 14.13 4.86 6.05
C PHE A 353 14.82 5.62 7.17
N ARG A 354 14.02 6.32 7.96
CA ARG A 354 14.47 7.03 9.17
C ARG A 354 13.92 6.33 10.39
N VAL A 355 14.75 6.23 11.43
CA VAL A 355 14.36 5.66 12.72
C VAL A 355 14.18 6.80 13.70
N PHE A 356 13.01 6.83 14.35
CA PHE A 356 12.68 7.78 15.39
C PHE A 356 12.32 7.05 16.67
N ARG A 357 12.69 7.65 17.79
CA ARG A 357 12.27 7.21 19.10
C ARG A 357 11.39 8.26 19.73
N VAL A 358 10.21 7.87 20.20
CA VAL A 358 9.36 8.78 20.96
C VAL A 358 9.98 8.97 22.33
N ASP A 359 10.29 10.21 22.66
CA ASP A 359 10.89 10.63 23.92
C ASP A 359 10.17 11.89 24.45
N THR A 360 10.59 12.40 25.59
CA THR A 360 10.16 13.69 26.11
C THR A 360 10.66 14.82 25.23
N THR A 361 10.12 16.04 25.43
CA THR A 361 10.60 17.24 24.73
C THR A 361 12.13 17.39 24.83
N ASN A 362 12.73 17.98 23.79
CA ASN A 362 14.16 18.31 23.79
C ASN A 362 14.52 19.46 24.73
N MET A 363 13.52 20.15 25.24
CA MET A 363 13.70 21.27 26.17
C MET A 363 13.76 20.79 27.61
N GLU A 364 14.54 21.48 28.47
CA GLU A 364 14.52 21.28 29.90
C GLU A 364 13.13 21.56 30.46
N ASP A 365 12.71 20.79 31.47
CA ASP A 365 11.45 20.99 32.16
C ASP A 365 11.52 22.27 33.01
N VAL A 366 10.65 23.20 32.69
CA VAL A 366 10.61 24.50 33.36
C VAL A 366 9.49 24.50 34.39
N TYR A 367 9.80 24.17 35.64
CA TYR A 367 8.91 24.30 36.79
C TYR A 367 9.24 25.58 37.56
N TYR A 368 8.74 26.75 37.15
CA TYR A 368 9.04 28.00 37.84
C TYR A 368 8.00 28.33 38.88
N ARG A 369 8.45 28.35 40.15
CA ARG A 369 7.89 29.27 41.12
C ARG A 369 8.85 30.46 41.22
N PRO A 370 8.46 31.68 40.88
CA PRO A 370 9.37 32.84 40.87
C PRO A 370 10.10 33.11 42.22
N ALA A 371 9.54 32.60 43.33
CA ALA A 371 10.13 32.70 44.66
C ALA A 371 11.33 31.78 44.92
N ASP A 372 11.57 30.78 44.08
CA ASP A 372 12.59 29.76 44.29
C ASP A 372 13.94 30.08 43.60
N TYR A 373 14.01 31.25 42.89
CA TYR A 373 15.18 31.60 42.07
C TYR A 373 15.89 32.87 42.54
N ASN A 374 17.23 32.82 42.48
CA ASN A 374 18.07 33.97 42.67
C ASN A 374 18.80 34.36 41.37
N GLN A 375 19.31 35.63 41.35
CA GLN A 375 19.92 36.21 40.15
C GLN A 375 21.14 35.41 39.60
N GLY A 376 21.84 34.64 40.49
CA GLY A 376 23.00 33.80 40.09
C GLY A 376 22.60 32.53 39.31
N GLN A 377 21.34 32.15 39.37
CA GLN A 377 20.84 30.96 38.64
C GLN A 377 20.35 31.30 37.23
N MET A 378 20.21 32.58 36.88
CA MET A 378 19.78 33.03 35.56
C MET A 378 20.69 32.51 34.42
N GLN A 379 21.98 32.32 34.65
CA GLN A 379 22.88 31.78 33.65
C GLN A 379 22.62 30.29 33.33
N PHE A 380 22.02 29.53 34.26
CA PHE A 380 21.60 28.16 33.97
C PHE A 380 20.40 28.08 33.03
N PHE A 381 19.61 29.12 32.93
CA PHE A 381 18.42 29.18 32.06
C PHE A 381 18.72 29.59 30.62
N ALA A 382 19.91 30.08 30.36
CA ALA A 382 20.35 30.40 29.00
C ALA A 382 20.44 29.16 28.09
N ASN A 383 20.57 27.97 28.71
CA ASN A 383 20.63 26.71 27.97
C ASN A 383 19.37 25.89 28.31
N ASN A 384 18.30 26.12 27.54
CA ASN A 384 17.00 25.47 27.71
C ASN A 384 16.89 24.10 27.03
N ILE A 385 17.98 23.59 26.44
CA ILE A 385 18.02 22.33 25.72
C ILE A 385 18.70 21.28 26.59
N LYS A 386 18.13 20.08 26.67
CA LYS A 386 18.70 18.94 27.39
C LYS A 386 20.06 18.60 26.83
N ALA A 387 21.00 18.29 27.71
CA ALA A 387 22.42 18.09 27.36
C ALA A 387 22.69 16.86 26.47
N ASP A 388 21.78 15.90 26.44
CA ASP A 388 21.85 14.67 25.65
C ASP A 388 21.19 14.78 24.27
N ARG A 389 20.73 15.97 23.86
CA ARG A 389 20.06 16.21 22.58
C ARG A 389 21.04 16.64 21.49
N THR A 390 20.84 16.12 20.29
CA THR A 390 21.61 16.46 19.09
C THR A 390 20.94 17.58 18.29
N PRO A 391 21.66 18.25 17.38
CA PRO A 391 21.06 19.21 16.45
C PRO A 391 19.94 18.59 15.59
N GLU A 392 20.06 17.32 15.24
CA GLU A 392 19.06 16.56 14.49
C GLU A 392 17.78 16.37 15.31
N ASP A 393 17.86 16.10 16.61
CA ASP A 393 16.69 15.99 17.50
C ASP A 393 15.90 17.31 17.51
N LEU A 394 16.61 18.44 17.56
CA LEU A 394 16.00 19.78 17.50
C LEU A 394 15.35 20.03 16.16
N LEU A 395 16.02 19.62 15.06
CA LEU A 395 15.50 19.77 13.71
C LEU A 395 14.16 19.04 13.55
N PHE A 396 14.07 17.78 13.97
CA PHE A 396 12.86 17.00 13.85
C PHE A 396 11.74 17.52 14.75
N GLN A 397 12.03 18.02 15.94
CA GLN A 397 11.04 18.70 16.76
C GLN A 397 10.49 19.96 16.07
N VAL A 398 11.37 20.77 15.50
CA VAL A 398 10.96 21.98 14.73
C VAL A 398 10.12 21.61 13.51
N MET A 399 10.50 20.55 12.79
CA MET A 399 9.72 20.07 11.64
C MET A 399 8.30 19.66 12.05
N LEU A 400 8.15 18.97 13.19
CA LEU A 400 6.83 18.61 13.74
C LEU A 400 6.02 19.86 14.11
N ASP A 401 6.63 20.81 14.84
CA ASP A 401 5.97 22.04 15.28
C ASP A 401 5.50 22.92 14.10
N LEU A 402 6.25 22.90 13.00
CA LEU A 402 5.95 23.64 11.78
C LEU A 402 5.07 22.86 10.79
N GLY A 403 4.73 21.61 11.08
CA GLY A 403 3.93 20.75 10.21
C GLY A 403 4.67 20.35 8.92
N ILE A 404 6.00 20.31 8.96
CA ILE A 404 6.85 19.85 7.85
C ILE A 404 6.93 18.32 7.93
N LEU A 405 6.75 17.66 6.79
CA LEU A 405 6.82 16.19 6.75
C LEU A 405 8.20 15.69 7.17
N LEU A 406 8.24 14.70 8.07
CA LEU A 406 9.50 14.09 8.52
C LEU A 406 10.21 13.32 7.40
N SER A 407 9.54 13.02 6.30
CA SER A 407 10.10 12.42 5.07
C SER A 407 10.69 13.45 4.11
N SER A 408 10.61 14.76 4.41
CA SER A 408 11.19 15.80 3.54
C SER A 408 12.69 15.64 3.40
N ASP A 409 13.22 16.01 2.22
CA ASP A 409 14.67 16.01 1.97
C ASP A 409 15.37 16.95 2.94
N ILE A 410 16.46 16.49 3.51
CA ILE A 410 17.31 17.25 4.44
C ILE A 410 18.71 17.26 3.85
N GLU A 411 19.21 18.44 3.56
CA GLU A 411 20.60 18.70 3.15
C GLU A 411 21.34 19.33 4.32
N GLU A 412 22.46 18.74 4.68
CA GLU A 412 23.39 19.31 5.65
C GLU A 412 24.46 20.09 4.90
N THR A 413 24.57 21.37 5.18
CA THR A 413 25.51 22.28 4.52
C THR A 413 26.25 23.13 5.53
N GLU A 414 27.34 23.77 5.11
CA GLU A 414 28.08 24.74 5.92
C GLU A 414 27.86 26.15 5.37
N ILE A 415 27.52 27.09 6.26
CA ILE A 415 27.37 28.50 5.94
C ILE A 415 28.15 29.34 6.94
N ALA A 416 29.14 30.08 6.45
CA ALA A 416 30.04 30.91 7.28
C ALA A 416 30.65 30.13 8.47
N GLY A 417 31.09 28.89 8.23
CA GLY A 417 31.69 28.02 9.23
C GLY A 417 30.73 27.38 10.22
N LYS A 418 29.41 27.43 9.96
CA LYS A 418 28.37 26.85 10.82
C LYS A 418 27.60 25.77 10.09
N LYS A 419 27.29 24.68 10.83
CA LYS A 419 26.43 23.59 10.32
C LYS A 419 25.00 24.09 10.18
N VAL A 420 24.44 23.90 8.99
CA VAL A 420 23.10 24.37 8.65
C VAL A 420 22.31 23.26 7.97
N PHE A 421 21.10 23.06 8.40
CA PHE A 421 20.15 22.14 7.79
C PHE A 421 19.23 22.90 6.82
N SER A 422 19.16 22.42 5.59
CA SER A 422 18.24 22.88 4.56
C SER A 422 17.21 21.79 4.33
N VAL A 423 15.93 22.06 4.61
CA VAL A 423 14.83 21.09 4.53
C VAL A 423 13.88 21.50 3.40
N ALA A 424 13.42 20.50 2.64
CA ALA A 424 12.47 20.67 1.54
C ALA A 424 12.93 21.76 0.53
N GLY A 425 14.16 21.65 0.05
CA GLY A 425 14.73 22.58 -0.93
C GLY A 425 14.89 24.01 -0.40
N GLY A 426 15.17 24.17 0.90
CA GLY A 426 15.35 25.49 1.54
C GLY A 426 14.05 26.13 2.06
N TYR A 427 12.95 25.39 2.12
CA TYR A 427 11.72 25.88 2.75
C TYR A 427 11.92 26.19 4.25
N LEU A 428 12.64 25.30 4.95
CA LEU A 428 13.17 25.54 6.29
C LEU A 428 14.69 25.55 6.24
N ILE A 429 15.32 26.57 6.80
CA ILE A 429 16.76 26.58 7.10
C ILE A 429 16.94 26.70 8.62
N ALA A 430 17.68 25.76 9.23
CA ALA A 430 17.92 25.74 10.65
C ALA A 430 19.42 25.70 10.98
N CYS A 431 19.85 26.47 11.95
CA CYS A 431 21.22 26.47 12.48
C CYS A 431 21.16 26.39 14.02
N PHE A 432 21.70 25.29 14.57
CA PHE A 432 21.70 25.05 16.01
C PHE A 432 23.11 25.11 16.63
N ASP A 433 24.10 25.54 15.85
CA ASP A 433 25.46 25.74 16.33
C ASP A 433 25.57 26.88 17.35
N SER A 434 26.62 26.87 18.14
CA SER A 434 27.01 27.99 18.99
C SER A 434 27.80 29.04 18.20
N ASP A 435 27.92 30.24 18.76
CA ASP A 435 28.68 31.36 18.20
C ASP A 435 28.27 31.74 16.78
N VAL A 436 26.96 31.75 16.51
CA VAL A 436 26.39 32.20 15.24
C VAL A 436 26.56 33.71 15.11
N THR A 437 27.23 34.16 14.06
CA THR A 437 27.54 35.57 13.80
C THR A 437 26.51 36.24 12.90
N GLU A 438 26.56 37.59 12.81
CA GLU A 438 25.72 38.35 11.87
C GLU A 438 25.97 37.92 10.41
N GLU A 439 27.22 37.50 10.07
CA GLU A 439 27.54 37.01 8.75
C GLU A 439 26.77 35.72 8.40
N THR A 440 26.69 34.79 9.35
CA THR A 440 25.91 33.55 9.21
C THR A 440 24.42 33.86 9.04
N VAL A 441 23.87 34.72 9.91
CA VAL A 441 22.47 35.15 9.85
C VAL A 441 22.13 35.81 8.52
N LYS A 442 22.99 36.72 8.04
CA LYS A 442 22.84 37.39 6.74
C LYS A 442 22.92 36.43 5.58
N ALA A 443 23.85 35.49 5.60
CA ALA A 443 24.02 34.50 4.55
C ALA A 443 22.78 33.58 4.46
N ILE A 444 22.17 33.22 5.58
CA ILE A 444 20.91 32.48 5.62
C ILE A 444 19.74 33.34 5.11
N ALA A 445 19.64 34.60 5.54
CA ALA A 445 18.59 35.50 5.10
C ALA A 445 18.62 35.73 3.56
N LEU A 446 19.81 35.80 2.95
CA LEU A 446 19.99 35.93 1.51
C LEU A 446 19.47 34.71 0.71
N ARG A 447 19.37 33.53 1.34
CA ARG A 447 18.76 32.34 0.72
C ARG A 447 17.22 32.39 0.70
N LYS A 448 16.61 33.36 1.42
CA LYS A 448 15.17 33.63 1.47
C LYS A 448 14.31 32.39 1.82
N PRO A 449 14.64 31.65 2.90
CA PRO A 449 13.82 30.52 3.31
C PRO A 449 12.41 31.00 3.72
N PHE A 450 11.43 30.08 3.72
CA PHE A 450 10.12 30.39 4.32
C PHE A 450 10.21 30.42 5.85
N TYR A 451 10.93 29.47 6.44
CA TYR A 451 11.27 29.43 7.88
C TYR A 451 12.78 29.50 8.07
N ALA A 452 13.22 30.34 9.01
CA ALA A 452 14.58 30.34 9.53
C ALA A 452 14.55 30.09 11.04
N VAL A 453 15.29 29.09 11.51
CA VAL A 453 15.29 28.67 12.92
C VAL A 453 16.71 28.67 13.47
N PHE A 454 16.86 29.27 14.64
CA PHE A 454 18.13 29.36 15.36
C PHE A 454 17.91 28.97 16.81
N ARG A 455 19.03 28.71 17.49
CA ARG A 455 19.07 28.52 18.93
C ARG A 455 19.37 29.85 19.62
N ASP A 456 18.60 30.22 20.68
CA ASP A 456 18.81 31.46 21.41
C ASP A 456 20.21 31.51 21.99
N SER A 457 20.59 30.51 22.76
CA SER A 457 21.93 30.36 23.32
C SER A 457 23.06 30.17 22.29
N GLY A 458 22.72 30.03 21.01
CA GLY A 458 23.65 29.89 19.89
C GLY A 458 24.16 31.20 19.32
N MET A 459 23.56 32.36 19.65
CA MET A 459 23.99 33.62 19.11
C MET A 459 25.32 34.06 19.75
N ALA A 460 26.27 34.54 18.91
CA ALA A 460 27.62 34.90 19.37
C ALA A 460 27.67 36.06 20.36
N SER A 461 26.66 36.96 20.35
CA SER A 461 26.56 38.07 21.26
C SER A 461 25.14 38.65 21.28
N ASP A 462 24.83 39.46 22.31
CA ASP A 462 23.57 40.22 22.42
C ASP A 462 23.36 41.16 21.21
N SER A 463 24.43 41.65 20.59
CA SER A 463 24.38 42.44 19.37
C SER A 463 23.81 41.63 18.21
N VAL A 464 24.24 40.38 18.02
CA VAL A 464 23.72 39.48 16.98
C VAL A 464 22.23 39.21 17.22
N ALA A 465 21.86 38.91 18.45
CA ALA A 465 20.45 38.70 18.84
C ALA A 465 19.60 39.93 18.58
N THR A 466 20.08 41.16 18.89
CA THR A 466 19.36 42.40 18.65
C THR A 466 19.24 42.73 17.16
N ASN A 467 20.29 42.47 16.35
CA ASN A 467 20.31 42.76 14.93
C ASN A 467 19.65 41.68 14.07
N PHE A 468 19.38 40.53 14.64
CA PHE A 468 18.78 39.39 13.97
C PHE A 468 17.51 39.74 13.18
N GLU A 469 16.55 40.39 13.84
CA GLU A 469 15.30 40.79 13.22
C GLU A 469 15.54 41.79 12.08
N GLN A 470 16.41 42.77 12.28
CA GLN A 470 16.71 43.81 11.30
C GLN A 470 17.42 43.25 10.05
N ILE A 471 18.28 42.24 10.22
CA ILE A 471 18.91 41.56 9.10
C ILE A 471 17.87 40.86 8.23
N PHE A 472 16.95 40.09 8.83
CA PHE A 472 15.90 39.44 8.06
C PHE A 472 14.92 40.43 7.45
N GLU A 473 14.53 41.49 8.12
CA GLU A 473 13.69 42.58 7.56
C GLU A 473 14.32 43.21 6.33
N THR A 474 15.65 43.37 6.34
CA THR A 474 16.39 43.95 5.22
C THR A 474 16.52 42.98 4.04
N TYR A 475 16.90 41.74 4.27
CA TYR A 475 17.28 40.80 3.23
C TYR A 475 16.19 39.79 2.85
N SER A 476 15.28 39.46 3.79
CA SER A 476 14.20 38.48 3.58
C SER A 476 12.98 38.76 4.47
N PRO A 477 12.23 39.84 4.23
CA PRO A 477 11.14 40.28 5.11
C PRO A 477 9.97 39.28 5.20
N LYS A 478 9.87 38.34 4.24
CA LYS A 478 8.83 37.32 4.22
C LYS A 478 9.19 36.05 5.00
N THR A 479 10.45 35.89 5.39
CA THR A 479 10.90 34.75 6.20
C THR A 479 10.28 34.78 7.59
N GLN A 480 9.64 33.69 7.98
CA GLN A 480 9.21 33.50 9.36
C GLN A 480 10.38 33.01 10.20
N ARG A 481 10.68 33.76 11.25
CA ARG A 481 11.83 33.53 12.14
C ARG A 481 11.37 32.86 13.40
N LYS A 482 12.09 31.87 13.86
CA LYS A 482 11.86 31.18 15.13
C LYS A 482 13.18 31.01 15.85
N VAL A 483 13.18 31.26 17.14
CA VAL A 483 14.32 31.00 18.04
C VAL A 483 13.86 29.98 19.07
N LEU A 484 14.70 28.96 19.35
CA LEU A 484 14.44 27.88 20.32
C LEU A 484 15.08 28.20 21.65
#